data_7788f56656be79d22291cbaf46ac000d
#
_entry.id   7788f56656be79d22291cbaf46ac000d
#
_cell.length_a   1.000
_cell.length_b   1.000
_cell.length_c   1.000
_cell.angle_alpha   90.00
_cell.angle_beta   90.00
_cell.angle_gamma   90.00
#
_symmetry.space_group_name_H-M   'P 1'
#
loop_
_entity.id
_entity.type
_entity.pdbx_description
1 polymer ?
#
loop_
_entity_poly.entity_id
_entity_poly.type
_entity_poly.pdbx_seq_one_letter_code
_entity_poly.pdbx_strand_id
1 'polypeptide(L)'
;MEVDFNFYLNLVNQRFWDNNPSQKGRTLTNDASDDKLRAIWDETAADLLEKLVPLSSKARKKLGNYTPSDINTWKEQINEVRVGSRALYDLSDAAFLRLFPEQRNKKDTDEFKKQPIRQVWQAYASDKVDAIVSGSATERISFGNGATTGSARGSLKPGDGKVFIASLQKGQRMVLELDANSKVLLSVYSPSGSTQYLQNSSKRSLSVTLPESGYYEFVITSSGSSNLEYAIEVSASAITPPSPTPVVTSTPTPTPTPTVTSTSTPTPTPTPTVTSTPTPTPTPTPTETTIP
;
A
#
# COMPACT_ATOMS: atom_id res chain seq x y z
N MET A 1 31.68 -10.88 10.74
CA MET A 1 30.41 -10.48 10.09
C MET A 1 30.65 -10.35 8.59
N GLU A 2 29.73 -10.81 7.75
CA GLU A 2 29.91 -10.87 6.27
C GLU A 2 29.48 -9.57 5.58
N VAL A 3 29.97 -8.42 6.06
CA VAL A 3 29.70 -7.08 5.49
C VAL A 3 30.99 -6.57 4.87
N ASP A 4 30.88 -5.93 3.70
CA ASP A 4 32.02 -5.27 3.08
C ASP A 4 32.61 -4.22 4.02
N PHE A 5 33.92 -4.28 4.23
CA PHE A 5 34.61 -3.44 5.19
C PHE A 5 34.53 -1.95 4.81
N ASN A 6 34.71 -1.63 3.53
CA ASN A 6 34.70 -0.23 3.09
C ASN A 6 33.29 0.38 3.21
N PHE A 7 32.26 -0.40 2.89
CA PHE A 7 30.87 0.02 3.09
C PHE A 7 30.61 0.27 4.58
N TYR A 8 30.99 -0.66 5.45
CA TYR A 8 30.78 -0.54 6.88
C TYR A 8 31.51 0.68 7.46
N LEU A 9 32.77 0.89 7.07
CA LEU A 9 33.56 2.05 7.48
C LEU A 9 32.86 3.37 7.09
N ASN A 10 32.34 3.45 5.85
CA ASN A 10 31.60 4.61 5.37
C ASN A 10 30.31 4.85 6.18
N LEU A 11 29.59 3.78 6.51
CA LEU A 11 28.37 3.86 7.32
C LEU A 11 28.67 4.39 8.73
N VAL A 12 29.72 3.89 9.37
CA VAL A 12 30.17 4.34 10.70
C VAL A 12 30.60 5.81 10.66
N ASN A 13 31.44 6.17 9.68
CA ASN A 13 31.91 7.56 9.54
C ASN A 13 30.73 8.52 9.32
N GLN A 14 29.80 8.19 8.44
CA GLN A 14 28.62 9.04 8.21
C GLN A 14 27.83 9.22 9.50
N ARG A 15 27.57 8.14 10.24
CA ARG A 15 26.83 8.18 11.50
C ARG A 15 27.57 8.99 12.57
N PHE A 16 28.88 8.79 12.70
CA PHE A 16 29.72 9.54 13.60
C PHE A 16 29.68 11.04 13.29
N TRP A 17 29.79 11.43 12.01
CA TRP A 17 29.72 12.84 11.59
C TRP A 17 28.35 13.46 11.76
N ASP A 18 27.28 12.71 11.55
CA ASP A 18 25.91 13.19 11.79
C ASP A 18 25.69 13.56 13.27
N ASN A 19 26.32 12.78 14.18
CA ASN A 19 26.27 13.03 15.63
C ASN A 19 27.32 14.06 16.09
N ASN A 20 28.41 14.24 15.33
CA ASN A 20 29.51 15.14 15.60
C ASN A 20 29.85 16.04 14.42
N PRO A 21 28.98 17.01 14.04
CA PRO A 21 29.14 17.79 12.79
C PRO A 21 30.44 18.54 12.67
N SER A 22 31.04 18.98 13.79
CA SER A 22 32.35 19.65 13.82
C SER A 22 33.51 18.74 13.40
N GLN A 23 33.30 17.42 13.37
CA GLN A 23 34.31 16.42 12.98
C GLN A 23 34.16 15.94 11.56
N LYS A 24 33.19 16.49 10.79
CA LYS A 24 32.87 16.03 9.45
C LYS A 24 34.07 16.06 8.51
N GLY A 25 34.38 14.90 7.93
CA GLY A 25 35.50 14.72 6.99
C GLY A 25 36.88 14.64 7.67
N ARG A 26 36.97 14.74 9.01
CA ARG A 26 38.23 14.59 9.74
C ARG A 26 38.55 13.11 9.91
N THR A 27 39.82 12.75 9.70
CA THR A 27 40.39 11.47 10.10
C THR A 27 40.92 11.59 11.53
N LEU A 28 40.46 10.68 12.40
CA LEU A 28 40.95 10.62 13.79
C LEU A 28 42.39 10.06 13.81
N THR A 29 43.24 10.67 14.61
CA THR A 29 44.66 10.24 14.78
C THR A 29 44.81 9.35 16.00
N ASN A 30 46.01 8.79 16.20
CA ASN A 30 46.34 8.03 17.40
C ASN A 30 46.80 8.94 18.58
N ASP A 31 46.72 10.26 18.42
CA ASP A 31 47.09 11.20 19.47
C ASP A 31 46.10 11.15 20.64
N ALA A 32 46.60 11.42 21.83
CA ALA A 32 45.79 11.44 23.06
C ALA A 32 44.64 12.47 23.00
N SER A 33 44.78 13.52 22.16
CA SER A 33 43.72 14.51 21.91
C SER A 33 42.48 13.90 21.24
N ASP A 34 42.62 12.80 20.52
CA ASP A 34 41.54 12.11 19.81
C ASP A 34 40.97 10.89 20.56
N ASP A 35 41.53 10.55 21.74
CA ASP A 35 41.09 9.36 22.49
C ASP A 35 39.59 9.32 22.73
N LYS A 36 39.00 10.43 23.15
CA LYS A 36 37.56 10.52 23.40
C LYS A 36 36.73 10.36 22.12
N LEU A 37 37.21 10.93 21.02
CA LEU A 37 36.50 10.83 19.72
C LEU A 37 36.62 9.42 19.14
N ARG A 38 37.75 8.74 19.31
CA ARG A 38 37.90 7.34 18.95
C ARG A 38 36.93 6.44 19.73
N ALA A 39 36.83 6.64 21.06
CA ALA A 39 35.87 5.90 21.88
C ALA A 39 34.42 6.08 21.40
N ILE A 40 34.01 7.31 21.05
CA ILE A 40 32.68 7.59 20.47
C ILE A 40 32.52 6.91 19.10
N TRP A 41 33.57 6.91 18.28
CA TRP A 41 33.55 6.26 16.98
C TRP A 41 33.42 4.73 17.14
N ASP A 42 34.17 4.12 18.06
CA ASP A 42 34.12 2.68 18.36
C ASP A 42 32.72 2.27 18.90
N GLU A 43 32.14 3.08 19.78
CA GLU A 43 30.76 2.87 20.28
C GLU A 43 29.74 2.95 19.12
N THR A 44 29.89 3.95 18.24
CA THR A 44 29.06 4.08 17.04
C THR A 44 29.17 2.85 16.12
N ALA A 45 30.39 2.34 15.95
CA ALA A 45 30.64 1.14 15.17
C ALA A 45 29.97 -0.09 15.82
N ALA A 46 30.14 -0.29 17.12
CA ALA A 46 29.52 -1.41 17.83
C ALA A 46 27.98 -1.38 17.73
N ASP A 47 27.35 -0.21 17.95
CA ASP A 47 25.89 -0.03 17.82
C ASP A 47 25.39 -0.38 16.41
N LEU A 48 26.07 0.13 15.37
CA LEU A 48 25.70 -0.18 14.00
C LEU A 48 25.89 -1.66 13.68
N LEU A 49 26.94 -2.29 14.18
CA LEU A 49 27.19 -3.72 14.00
C LEU A 49 26.05 -4.57 14.58
N GLU A 50 25.62 -4.24 15.80
CA GLU A 50 24.50 -4.90 16.47
C GLU A 50 23.20 -4.76 15.66
N LYS A 51 22.94 -3.57 15.11
CA LYS A 51 21.76 -3.30 14.27
C LYS A 51 21.79 -4.03 12.92
N LEU A 52 22.94 -4.51 12.44
CA LEU A 52 23.05 -5.32 11.23
C LEU A 52 22.93 -6.84 11.52
N VAL A 53 23.03 -7.28 12.77
CA VAL A 53 22.89 -8.69 13.17
C VAL A 53 21.56 -9.33 12.71
N PRO A 54 20.40 -8.65 12.80
CA PRO A 54 19.11 -9.25 12.40
C PRO A 54 18.98 -9.55 10.90
N LEU A 55 19.82 -8.92 10.05
CA LEU A 55 19.80 -9.17 8.62
C LEU A 55 20.26 -10.60 8.29
N SER A 56 19.69 -11.19 7.24
CA SER A 56 20.19 -12.47 6.70
C SER A 56 21.63 -12.36 6.21
N SER A 57 22.33 -13.49 6.15
CA SER A 57 23.69 -13.56 5.55
C SER A 57 23.71 -13.04 4.11
N LYS A 58 22.67 -13.38 3.31
CA LYS A 58 22.47 -12.88 1.94
C LYS A 58 22.41 -11.34 1.91
N ALA A 59 21.60 -10.74 2.76
CA ALA A 59 21.41 -9.30 2.83
C ALA A 59 22.69 -8.59 3.30
N ARG A 60 23.39 -9.12 4.31
CA ARG A 60 24.65 -8.56 4.81
C ARG A 60 25.75 -8.58 3.74
N LYS A 61 25.92 -9.68 3.01
CA LYS A 61 26.91 -9.78 1.93
C LYS A 61 26.69 -8.78 0.79
N LYS A 62 25.43 -8.36 0.59
CA LYS A 62 25.07 -7.44 -0.50
C LYS A 62 25.07 -5.97 -0.08
N LEU A 63 25.26 -5.66 1.21
CA LEU A 63 25.34 -4.29 1.71
C LEU A 63 26.39 -3.47 0.94
N GLY A 64 26.02 -2.27 0.50
CA GLY A 64 26.84 -1.40 -0.35
C GLY A 64 26.66 -1.62 -1.84
N ASN A 65 26.01 -2.73 -2.26
CA ASN A 65 25.88 -3.13 -3.66
C ASN A 65 24.43 -3.30 -4.14
N TYR A 66 23.45 -2.79 -3.40
CA TYR A 66 22.06 -2.74 -3.88
C TYR A 66 21.91 -1.67 -4.96
N THR A 67 21.24 -2.04 -6.05
CA THR A 67 21.05 -1.23 -7.25
C THR A 67 19.55 -1.00 -7.54
N PRO A 68 19.19 -0.07 -8.43
CA PRO A 68 17.82 0.06 -8.92
C PRO A 68 17.27 -1.22 -9.58
N SER A 69 18.16 -2.03 -10.21
CA SER A 69 17.76 -3.32 -10.80
C SER A 69 17.24 -4.30 -9.75
N ASP A 70 17.86 -4.34 -8.56
CA ASP A 70 17.38 -5.18 -7.46
C ASP A 70 15.96 -4.81 -7.04
N ILE A 71 15.66 -3.52 -6.96
CA ILE A 71 14.34 -3.03 -6.60
C ILE A 71 13.29 -3.45 -7.65
N ASN A 72 13.64 -3.44 -8.94
CA ASN A 72 12.73 -3.90 -9.99
C ASN A 72 12.48 -5.40 -9.89
N THR A 73 13.53 -6.19 -9.70
CA THR A 73 13.42 -7.64 -9.47
C THR A 73 12.55 -7.95 -8.24
N TRP A 74 12.70 -7.21 -7.14
CA TRP A 74 11.86 -7.39 -5.96
C TRP A 74 10.39 -7.15 -6.25
N LYS A 75 10.06 -6.08 -7.02
CA LYS A 75 8.68 -5.79 -7.42
C LYS A 75 8.08 -6.91 -8.26
N GLU A 76 8.85 -7.46 -9.19
CA GLU A 76 8.43 -8.61 -10.00
C GLU A 76 8.12 -9.81 -9.11
N GLN A 77 9.05 -10.21 -8.24
CA GLN A 77 8.90 -11.35 -7.33
C GLN A 77 7.67 -11.24 -6.41
N ILE A 78 7.46 -10.09 -5.77
CA ILE A 78 6.31 -9.92 -4.87
C ILE A 78 4.99 -9.84 -5.64
N ASN A 79 4.98 -9.31 -6.87
CA ASN A 79 3.80 -9.29 -7.73
C ASN A 79 3.35 -10.69 -8.15
N GLU A 80 4.25 -11.65 -8.31
CA GLU A 80 3.92 -13.06 -8.58
C GLU A 80 3.05 -13.65 -7.47
N VAL A 81 3.28 -13.26 -6.23
CA VAL A 81 2.47 -13.67 -5.06
C VAL A 81 1.33 -12.69 -4.73
N ARG A 82 1.03 -11.74 -5.64
CA ARG A 82 -0.06 -10.76 -5.53
C ARG A 82 0.11 -9.74 -4.40
N VAL A 83 1.37 -9.38 -4.11
CA VAL A 83 1.71 -8.33 -3.13
C VAL A 83 2.34 -7.15 -3.86
N GLY A 84 1.88 -5.95 -3.56
CA GLY A 84 2.39 -4.71 -4.15
C GLY A 84 3.58 -4.12 -3.39
N SER A 85 4.30 -3.23 -4.06
CA SER A 85 5.50 -2.59 -3.49
C SER A 85 5.23 -1.74 -2.24
N ARG A 86 4.00 -1.24 -2.04
CA ARG A 86 3.64 -0.48 -0.83
C ARG A 86 3.68 -1.36 0.41
N ALA A 87 3.12 -2.57 0.32
CA ALA A 87 3.19 -3.54 1.41
C ALA A 87 4.64 -3.91 1.76
N LEU A 88 5.50 -4.14 0.74
CA LEU A 88 6.92 -4.36 0.96
C LEU A 88 7.56 -3.20 1.72
N TYR A 89 7.27 -1.96 1.33
CA TYR A 89 7.84 -0.78 1.98
C TYR A 89 7.37 -0.61 3.42
N ASP A 90 6.10 -0.86 3.71
CA ASP A 90 5.58 -0.85 5.08
C ASP A 90 6.31 -1.86 5.97
N LEU A 91 6.51 -3.11 5.50
CA LEU A 91 7.26 -4.13 6.24
C LEU A 91 8.73 -3.75 6.44
N SER A 92 9.35 -3.19 5.40
CA SER A 92 10.75 -2.76 5.44
C SER A 92 10.95 -1.60 6.39
N ASP A 93 10.03 -0.64 6.37
CA ASP A 93 10.02 0.50 7.27
C ASP A 93 9.85 0.09 8.73
N ALA A 94 8.94 -0.84 9.01
CA ALA A 94 8.73 -1.33 10.36
C ALA A 94 10.01 -1.96 10.94
N ALA A 95 10.69 -2.80 10.16
CA ALA A 95 11.93 -3.44 10.57
C ALA A 95 13.09 -2.43 10.73
N PHE A 96 13.27 -1.57 9.74
CA PHE A 96 14.35 -0.59 9.71
C PHE A 96 14.17 0.50 10.78
N LEU A 97 12.98 1.14 10.84
CA LEU A 97 12.74 2.27 11.75
C LEU A 97 12.64 1.87 13.22
N ARG A 98 12.49 0.58 13.51
CA ARG A 98 12.66 0.08 14.87
C ARG A 98 14.10 0.25 15.36
N LEU A 99 15.08 0.00 14.51
CA LEU A 99 16.51 0.04 14.86
C LEU A 99 17.15 1.40 14.57
N PHE A 100 16.56 2.15 13.63
CA PHE A 100 17.00 3.48 13.20
C PHE A 100 15.86 4.51 13.32
N PRO A 101 15.30 4.72 14.53
CA PRO A 101 14.12 5.59 14.72
C PRO A 101 14.36 7.04 14.28
N GLU A 102 15.60 7.51 14.35
CA GLU A 102 16.01 8.85 13.90
C GLU A 102 15.92 9.06 12.39
N GLN A 103 15.77 7.98 11.62
CA GLN A 103 15.58 8.04 10.16
C GLN A 103 14.11 8.25 9.75
N ARG A 104 13.17 8.20 10.69
CA ARG A 104 11.73 8.26 10.42
C ARG A 104 11.31 9.45 9.55
N ASN A 105 11.85 10.62 9.85
CA ASN A 105 11.53 11.86 9.12
C ASN A 105 12.50 12.16 7.97
N LYS A 106 13.52 11.33 7.78
CA LYS A 106 14.57 11.54 6.78
C LYS A 106 14.49 10.57 5.60
N LYS A 107 13.91 9.37 5.79
CA LYS A 107 14.01 8.25 4.84
C LYS A 107 13.48 8.55 3.43
N ASP A 108 12.57 9.51 3.29
CA ASP A 108 11.99 9.88 1.98
C ASP A 108 12.71 11.07 1.31
N THR A 109 13.72 11.63 1.97
CA THR A 109 14.49 12.77 1.45
C THR A 109 15.51 12.33 0.40
N ASP A 110 15.88 13.25 -0.49
CA ASP A 110 16.92 12.99 -1.48
C ASP A 110 18.31 12.84 -0.85
N GLU A 111 18.51 13.41 0.34
CA GLU A 111 19.71 13.21 1.11
C GLU A 111 19.84 11.76 1.59
N PHE A 112 18.79 11.19 2.18
CA PHE A 112 18.77 9.79 2.59
C PHE A 112 19.08 8.84 1.41
N LYS A 113 18.56 9.14 0.23
CA LYS A 113 18.78 8.32 -0.97
C LYS A 113 20.26 8.23 -1.40
N LYS A 114 21.08 9.20 -0.98
CA LYS A 114 22.51 9.28 -1.31
C LYS A 114 23.41 8.73 -0.19
N GLN A 115 22.87 8.49 1.01
CA GLN A 115 23.65 8.05 2.17
C GLN A 115 23.80 6.53 2.25
N PRO A 116 24.88 6.01 2.86
CA PRO A 116 25.09 4.59 3.09
C PRO A 116 23.94 3.92 3.84
N ILE A 117 23.26 4.63 4.75
CA ILE A 117 22.14 4.12 5.53
C ILE A 117 20.97 3.62 4.65
N ARG A 118 20.80 4.15 3.44
CA ARG A 118 19.83 3.63 2.47
C ARG A 118 20.09 2.18 2.10
N GLN A 119 21.36 1.78 1.95
CA GLN A 119 21.73 0.40 1.66
C GLN A 119 21.30 -0.55 2.79
N VAL A 120 21.34 -0.06 4.04
CA VAL A 120 20.83 -0.82 5.19
C VAL A 120 19.32 -1.00 5.09
N TRP A 121 18.55 0.06 4.75
CA TRP A 121 17.12 -0.05 4.48
C TRP A 121 16.83 -1.06 3.35
N GLN A 122 17.63 -1.04 2.27
CA GLN A 122 17.49 -1.98 1.15
C GLN A 122 17.80 -3.42 1.57
N ALA A 123 18.73 -3.63 2.51
CA ALA A 123 19.01 -4.96 3.05
C ALA A 123 17.80 -5.51 3.83
N TYR A 124 17.15 -4.68 4.65
CA TYR A 124 15.88 -5.05 5.30
C TYR A 124 14.78 -5.33 4.28
N ALA A 125 14.69 -4.53 3.22
CA ALA A 125 13.71 -4.75 2.15
C ALA A 125 13.96 -6.09 1.43
N SER A 126 15.21 -6.45 1.14
CA SER A 126 15.58 -7.74 0.56
C SER A 126 15.09 -8.92 1.42
N ASP A 127 15.30 -8.85 2.74
CA ASP A 127 14.83 -9.90 3.66
C ASP A 127 13.30 -9.96 3.72
N LYS A 128 12.61 -8.82 3.61
CA LYS A 128 11.14 -8.79 3.55
C LYS A 128 10.60 -9.31 2.22
N VAL A 129 11.30 -9.12 1.09
CA VAL A 129 10.96 -9.80 -0.17
C VAL A 129 11.01 -11.31 0.00
N ASP A 130 12.11 -11.86 0.54
CA ASP A 130 12.25 -13.29 0.78
C ASP A 130 11.13 -13.81 1.72
N ALA A 131 10.76 -13.05 2.74
CA ALA A 131 9.68 -13.39 3.67
C ALA A 131 8.27 -13.34 3.01
N ILE A 132 8.02 -12.39 2.11
CA ILE A 132 6.77 -12.30 1.34
C ILE A 132 6.66 -13.47 0.37
N VAL A 133 7.71 -13.70 -0.43
CA VAL A 133 7.73 -14.75 -1.46
C VAL A 133 7.64 -16.16 -0.86
N SER A 134 8.30 -16.39 0.27
CA SER A 134 8.22 -17.68 0.99
C SER A 134 6.88 -17.92 1.71
N GLY A 135 6.02 -16.88 1.80
CA GLY A 135 4.76 -16.94 2.53
C GLY A 135 4.88 -16.75 4.05
N SER A 136 6.09 -16.55 4.59
CA SER A 136 6.27 -16.35 6.04
C SER A 136 5.72 -15.00 6.52
N ALA A 137 5.78 -13.96 5.66
CA ALA A 137 5.21 -12.64 5.91
C ALA A 137 3.91 -12.36 5.12
N THR A 138 3.38 -13.35 4.39
CA THR A 138 2.16 -13.19 3.59
C THR A 138 1.16 -14.30 3.91
N GLU A 139 -0.11 -13.96 3.96
CA GLU A 139 -1.21 -14.91 4.19
C GLU A 139 -2.43 -14.51 3.35
N ARG A 140 -3.13 -15.51 2.82
CA ARG A 140 -4.37 -15.28 2.09
C ARG A 140 -5.55 -15.43 3.02
N ILE A 141 -6.38 -14.38 3.15
CA ILE A 141 -7.67 -14.48 3.79
C ILE A 141 -8.63 -15.14 2.80
N SER A 142 -9.09 -16.34 3.15
CA SER A 142 -10.03 -17.12 2.34
C SER A 142 -11.42 -17.05 2.95
N PHE A 143 -12.43 -16.94 2.09
CA PHE A 143 -13.84 -17.01 2.46
C PHE A 143 -14.32 -18.44 2.22
N GLY A 144 -14.87 -19.08 3.22
CA GLY A 144 -15.47 -20.42 3.09
C GLY A 144 -16.64 -20.41 2.08
N ASN A 145 -17.07 -21.59 1.60
CA ASN A 145 -18.19 -21.70 0.69
C ASN A 145 -19.45 -21.03 1.25
N GLY A 146 -19.91 -19.97 0.58
CA GLY A 146 -21.07 -19.17 1.01
C GLY A 146 -20.80 -18.20 2.15
N ALA A 147 -19.59 -18.17 2.71
CA ALA A 147 -19.22 -17.21 3.75
C ALA A 147 -18.86 -15.86 3.14
N THR A 148 -19.29 -14.80 3.81
CA THR A 148 -18.96 -13.41 3.47
C THR A 148 -17.82 -12.86 4.34
N THR A 149 -17.31 -13.64 5.27
CA THR A 149 -16.28 -13.26 6.24
C THR A 149 -15.11 -14.23 6.21
N GLY A 150 -13.89 -13.70 6.27
CA GLY A 150 -12.65 -14.43 6.45
C GLY A 150 -11.79 -13.78 7.52
N SER A 151 -11.00 -14.55 8.26
CA SER A 151 -10.21 -14.04 9.38
C SER A 151 -8.84 -14.69 9.47
N ALA A 152 -7.91 -14.01 10.13
CA ALA A 152 -6.61 -14.52 10.52
C ALA A 152 -6.22 -13.99 11.90
N ARG A 153 -5.35 -14.71 12.61
CA ARG A 153 -4.84 -14.30 13.93
C ARG A 153 -3.40 -14.72 14.12
N GLY A 154 -2.70 -14.05 15.01
CA GLY A 154 -1.31 -14.39 15.32
C GLY A 154 -0.64 -13.34 16.20
N SER A 155 0.69 -13.34 16.18
CA SER A 155 1.48 -12.35 16.89
C SER A 155 2.58 -11.76 16.00
N LEU A 156 2.95 -10.52 16.26
CA LEU A 156 4.05 -9.80 15.63
C LEU A 156 5.15 -9.55 16.65
N LYS A 157 6.38 -9.89 16.30
CA LYS A 157 7.56 -9.44 17.05
C LYS A 157 7.77 -7.93 16.84
N PRO A 158 8.55 -7.28 17.71
CA PRO A 158 8.92 -5.88 17.49
C PRO A 158 9.54 -5.63 16.11
N GLY A 159 8.99 -4.66 15.36
CA GLY A 159 9.45 -4.33 14.01
C GLY A 159 9.06 -5.32 12.92
N ASP A 160 8.31 -6.37 13.24
CA ASP A 160 7.74 -7.28 12.24
C ASP A 160 6.42 -6.76 11.68
N GLY A 161 6.00 -7.38 10.59
CA GLY A 161 4.71 -7.15 9.99
C GLY A 161 4.26 -8.33 9.13
N LYS A 162 3.00 -8.30 8.71
CA LYS A 162 2.38 -9.32 7.88
C LYS A 162 1.46 -8.68 6.85
N VAL A 163 1.44 -9.25 5.66
CA VAL A 163 0.55 -8.87 4.57
C VAL A 163 -0.54 -9.91 4.45
N PHE A 164 -1.77 -9.49 4.55
CA PHE A 164 -2.94 -10.31 4.23
C PHE A 164 -3.47 -9.88 2.87
N ILE A 165 -3.82 -10.84 2.04
CA ILE A 165 -4.44 -10.59 0.73
C ILE A 165 -5.78 -11.28 0.64
N ALA A 166 -6.79 -10.56 0.11
CA ALA A 166 -8.11 -11.12 -0.16
C ALA A 166 -8.57 -10.75 -1.56
N SER A 167 -9.14 -11.72 -2.29
CA SER A 167 -9.76 -11.50 -3.59
C SER A 167 -11.18 -10.99 -3.39
N LEU A 168 -11.44 -9.73 -3.76
CA LEU A 168 -12.73 -9.07 -3.57
C LEU A 168 -13.23 -8.50 -4.90
N GLN A 169 -14.55 -8.22 -4.99
CA GLN A 169 -15.20 -7.78 -6.21
C GLN A 169 -15.62 -6.31 -6.13
N LYS A 170 -15.54 -5.62 -7.26
CA LYS A 170 -16.11 -4.28 -7.43
C LYS A 170 -17.59 -4.25 -7.00
N GLY A 171 -17.97 -3.19 -6.30
CA GLY A 171 -19.33 -2.98 -5.81
C GLY A 171 -19.65 -3.72 -4.51
N GLN A 172 -18.80 -4.58 -3.99
CA GLN A 172 -18.98 -5.12 -2.64
C GLN A 172 -18.75 -4.03 -1.59
N ARG A 173 -19.48 -4.12 -0.48
CA ARG A 173 -19.15 -3.42 0.76
C ARG A 173 -18.18 -4.28 1.54
N MET A 174 -16.95 -3.80 1.69
CA MET A 174 -15.94 -4.41 2.53
C MET A 174 -15.99 -3.77 3.92
N VAL A 175 -15.98 -4.61 4.95
CA VAL A 175 -15.74 -4.19 6.34
C VAL A 175 -14.53 -4.96 6.84
N LEU A 176 -13.55 -4.23 7.37
CA LEU A 176 -12.37 -4.76 8.02
C LEU A 176 -12.41 -4.40 9.49
N GLU A 177 -12.12 -5.36 10.34
CA GLU A 177 -11.93 -5.18 11.77
C GLU A 177 -10.58 -5.75 12.21
N LEU A 178 -9.87 -5.02 13.05
CA LEU A 178 -8.57 -5.41 13.60
C LEU A 178 -8.62 -5.31 15.13
N ASP A 179 -8.66 -6.44 15.79
CA ASP A 179 -8.46 -6.53 17.23
C ASP A 179 -6.95 -6.67 17.52
N ALA A 180 -6.37 -5.59 18.01
CA ALA A 180 -4.94 -5.51 18.31
C ALA A 180 -4.63 -4.29 19.17
N ASN A 181 -3.48 -4.31 19.85
CA ASN A 181 -2.93 -3.16 20.55
C ASN A 181 -2.70 -1.97 19.59
N SER A 182 -2.81 -0.73 20.10
CA SER A 182 -2.61 0.51 19.33
C SER A 182 -1.23 0.62 18.66
N LYS A 183 -0.23 -0.15 19.11
CA LYS A 183 1.10 -0.24 18.51
C LYS A 183 1.17 -1.16 17.28
N VAL A 184 0.11 -1.91 16.98
CA VAL A 184 -0.07 -2.56 15.67
C VAL A 184 -0.67 -1.53 14.72
N LEU A 185 0.05 -1.19 13.66
CA LEU A 185 -0.38 -0.24 12.65
C LEU A 185 -0.98 -0.98 11.46
N LEU A 186 -1.97 -0.38 10.82
CA LEU A 186 -2.73 -0.95 9.71
C LEU A 186 -2.59 -0.08 8.46
N SER A 187 -2.24 -0.70 7.34
CA SER A 187 -2.36 -0.11 6.01
C SER A 187 -3.31 -0.94 5.15
N VAL A 188 -4.05 -0.30 4.26
CA VAL A 188 -5.00 -0.96 3.35
C VAL A 188 -4.87 -0.37 1.95
N TYR A 189 -4.61 -1.24 0.97
CA TYR A 189 -4.35 -0.86 -0.41
C TYR A 189 -5.31 -1.57 -1.37
N SER A 190 -5.69 -0.86 -2.45
CA SER A 190 -6.48 -1.42 -3.55
C SER A 190 -5.60 -2.27 -4.48
N PRO A 191 -6.21 -3.17 -5.30
CA PRO A 191 -5.49 -4.05 -6.22
C PRO A 191 -4.58 -3.32 -7.21
N SER A 192 -5.03 -2.18 -7.75
CA SER A 192 -4.22 -1.34 -8.66
C SER A 192 -3.15 -0.52 -7.92
N GLY A 193 -3.20 -0.45 -6.59
CA GLY A 193 -2.38 0.45 -5.78
C GLY A 193 -2.76 1.93 -5.95
N SER A 194 -3.81 2.26 -6.73
CA SER A 194 -4.24 3.64 -6.96
C SER A 194 -4.88 4.25 -5.72
N THR A 195 -5.57 3.44 -4.93
CA THR A 195 -6.24 3.88 -3.71
C THR A 195 -5.55 3.33 -2.48
N GLN A 196 -5.21 4.24 -1.58
CA GLN A 196 -4.70 3.96 -0.26
C GLN A 196 -5.76 4.35 0.75
N TYR A 197 -6.43 3.37 1.35
CA TYR A 197 -7.50 3.62 2.31
C TYR A 197 -6.97 3.98 3.70
N LEU A 198 -5.92 3.30 4.10
CA LEU A 198 -5.19 3.54 5.36
C LEU A 198 -3.69 3.37 5.08
N GLN A 199 -2.86 4.14 5.82
CA GLN A 199 -1.41 3.97 5.85
C GLN A 199 -0.89 4.17 7.26
N ASN A 200 -0.19 3.17 7.79
CA ASN A 200 0.41 3.17 9.12
C ASN A 200 -0.54 3.73 10.19
N SER A 201 -1.81 3.33 10.11
CA SER A 201 -2.90 3.87 10.92
C SER A 201 -3.13 3.05 12.18
N SER A 202 -3.46 3.71 13.26
CA SER A 202 -3.95 3.06 14.49
C SER A 202 -5.45 2.75 14.47
N LYS A 203 -6.16 3.02 13.36
CA LYS A 203 -7.57 2.67 13.21
C LYS A 203 -7.76 1.15 13.30
N ARG A 204 -8.88 0.74 13.91
CA ARG A 204 -9.23 -0.67 14.14
C ARG A 204 -10.32 -1.18 13.21
N SER A 205 -10.94 -0.30 12.47
CA SER A 205 -11.97 -0.68 11.49
C SER A 205 -11.92 0.19 10.25
N LEU A 206 -12.39 -0.38 9.14
CA LEU A 206 -12.59 0.32 7.87
C LEU A 206 -13.82 -0.26 7.19
N SER A 207 -14.71 0.60 6.70
CA SER A 207 -15.86 0.19 5.89
C SER A 207 -15.91 1.02 4.62
N VAL A 208 -15.86 0.35 3.46
CA VAL A 208 -15.82 1.01 2.15
C VAL A 208 -16.56 0.19 1.10
N THR A 209 -17.11 0.86 0.08
CA THR A 209 -17.54 0.21 -1.16
C THR A 209 -16.36 0.11 -2.11
N LEU A 210 -16.13 -1.08 -2.65
CA LEU A 210 -14.95 -1.37 -3.46
C LEU A 210 -15.10 -0.85 -4.88
N PRO A 211 -14.17 0.00 -5.38
CA PRO A 211 -14.23 0.58 -6.72
C PRO A 211 -13.78 -0.37 -7.81
N GLU A 212 -12.99 -1.41 -7.48
CA GLU A 212 -12.39 -2.34 -8.41
C GLU A 212 -12.37 -3.77 -7.88
N SER A 213 -12.27 -4.77 -8.78
CA SER A 213 -12.08 -6.17 -8.41
C SER A 213 -10.59 -6.52 -8.37
N GLY A 214 -10.19 -7.45 -7.50
CA GLY A 214 -8.83 -7.96 -7.42
C GLY A 214 -8.39 -8.27 -6.01
N TYR A 215 -7.07 -8.35 -5.81
CA TYR A 215 -6.47 -8.65 -4.52
C TYR A 215 -6.24 -7.36 -3.73
N TYR A 216 -7.02 -7.19 -2.67
CA TYR A 216 -6.82 -6.13 -1.68
C TYR A 216 -5.76 -6.55 -0.67
N GLU A 217 -4.93 -5.61 -0.26
CA GLU A 217 -3.84 -5.83 0.68
C GLU A 217 -4.13 -5.17 2.02
N PHE A 218 -3.99 -5.93 3.09
CA PHE A 218 -4.10 -5.49 4.47
C PHE A 218 -2.76 -5.74 5.14
N VAL A 219 -2.03 -4.68 5.43
CA VAL A 219 -0.69 -4.76 6.00
C VAL A 219 -0.76 -4.37 7.45
N ILE A 220 -0.30 -5.25 8.33
CA ILE A 220 -0.13 -4.92 9.75
C ILE A 220 1.34 -4.91 10.09
N THR A 221 1.78 -3.91 10.87
CA THR A 221 3.16 -3.76 11.33
C THR A 221 3.21 -3.45 12.81
N SER A 222 4.25 -3.92 13.49
CA SER A 222 4.47 -3.67 14.91
C SER A 222 5.39 -2.47 15.13
N SER A 223 4.89 -1.45 15.82
CA SER A 223 5.68 -0.34 16.37
C SER A 223 5.97 -0.51 17.88
N GLY A 224 5.65 -1.67 18.44
CA GLY A 224 5.86 -1.99 19.84
C GLY A 224 7.27 -2.49 20.14
N SER A 225 7.59 -2.59 21.44
CA SER A 225 8.86 -3.13 21.96
C SER A 225 8.76 -4.59 22.42
N SER A 226 7.55 -5.17 22.44
CA SER A 226 7.25 -6.56 22.81
C SER A 226 6.41 -7.21 21.73
N ASN A 227 6.22 -8.55 21.83
CA ASN A 227 5.29 -9.26 20.96
C ASN A 227 3.87 -8.75 21.16
N LEU A 228 3.15 -8.55 20.05
CA LEU A 228 1.78 -8.02 20.02
C LEU A 228 0.88 -9.02 19.29
N GLU A 229 -0.18 -9.45 19.98
CA GLU A 229 -1.22 -10.28 19.39
C GLU A 229 -2.11 -9.45 18.48
N TYR A 230 -2.68 -10.11 17.46
CA TYR A 230 -3.67 -9.54 16.55
C TYR A 230 -4.71 -10.58 16.13
N ALA A 231 -5.91 -10.10 15.84
CA ALA A 231 -6.91 -10.80 15.04
C ALA A 231 -7.47 -9.82 13.99
N ILE A 232 -7.44 -10.22 12.73
CA ILE A 232 -7.98 -9.45 11.61
C ILE A 232 -9.16 -10.21 11.01
N GLU A 233 -10.26 -9.50 10.78
CA GLU A 233 -11.45 -10.01 10.12
C GLU A 233 -11.80 -9.12 8.93
N VAL A 234 -12.09 -9.73 7.79
CA VAL A 234 -12.52 -9.05 6.58
C VAL A 234 -13.84 -9.66 6.14
N SER A 235 -14.88 -8.84 6.04
CA SER A 235 -16.15 -9.22 5.45
C SER A 235 -16.38 -8.46 4.14
N ALA A 236 -17.01 -9.12 3.17
CA ALA A 236 -17.36 -8.55 1.89
C ALA A 236 -18.75 -9.04 1.45
N SER A 237 -19.70 -8.12 1.32
CA SER A 237 -21.08 -8.42 0.91
C SER A 237 -21.46 -7.63 -0.32
N ALA A 238 -22.29 -8.22 -1.20
CA ALA A 238 -22.91 -7.49 -2.29
C ALA A 238 -23.80 -6.37 -1.71
N ILE A 239 -23.73 -5.17 -2.29
CA ILE A 239 -24.71 -4.13 -1.98
C ILE A 239 -25.99 -4.52 -2.71
N THR A 240 -26.97 -5.03 -1.98
CA THR A 240 -28.32 -5.20 -2.52
C THR A 240 -28.89 -3.79 -2.73
N PRO A 241 -29.29 -3.41 -3.96
CA PRO A 241 -30.05 -2.18 -4.16
C PRO A 241 -31.27 -2.21 -3.23
N PRO A 242 -31.69 -1.09 -2.65
CA PRO A 242 -32.93 -1.06 -1.89
C PRO A 242 -34.02 -1.67 -2.78
N SER A 243 -34.75 -2.66 -2.25
CA SER A 243 -35.92 -3.22 -2.94
C SER A 243 -36.82 -2.05 -3.34
N PRO A 244 -37.26 -1.96 -4.60
CA PRO A 244 -38.14 -0.86 -5.00
C PRO A 244 -39.31 -0.84 -4.03
N THR A 245 -39.49 0.27 -3.35
CA THR A 245 -40.67 0.49 -2.49
C THR A 245 -41.89 0.19 -3.36
N PRO A 246 -42.82 -0.70 -2.95
CA PRO A 246 -43.99 -0.97 -3.75
C PRO A 246 -44.67 0.36 -4.05
N VAL A 247 -44.72 0.70 -5.34
CA VAL A 247 -45.49 1.84 -5.80
C VAL A 247 -46.93 1.46 -5.50
N VAL A 248 -47.51 2.13 -4.49
CA VAL A 248 -48.95 2.03 -4.25
C VAL A 248 -49.61 2.58 -5.52
N THR A 249 -49.96 1.70 -6.41
CA THR A 249 -50.83 2.05 -7.55
C THR A 249 -52.13 2.54 -7.00
N SER A 250 -52.31 3.87 -6.99
CA SER A 250 -53.58 4.47 -6.62
C SER A 250 -54.67 3.83 -7.51
N THR A 251 -55.62 3.15 -6.86
CA THR A 251 -56.82 2.61 -7.53
C THR A 251 -57.46 3.73 -8.35
N PRO A 252 -57.67 3.53 -9.64
CA PRO A 252 -58.26 4.58 -10.48
C PRO A 252 -59.63 4.94 -9.93
N THR A 253 -59.81 6.22 -9.59
CA THR A 253 -61.12 6.78 -9.25
C THR A 253 -62.10 6.47 -10.39
N PRO A 254 -63.30 5.93 -10.12
CA PRO A 254 -64.26 5.62 -11.16
C PRO A 254 -64.57 6.87 -11.98
N THR A 255 -64.34 6.79 -13.26
CA THR A 255 -64.66 7.82 -14.24
C THR A 255 -66.17 8.09 -14.23
N PRO A 256 -66.64 9.32 -14.10
CA PRO A 256 -68.05 9.63 -14.21
C PRO A 256 -68.60 9.26 -15.58
N THR A 257 -69.74 8.59 -15.64
CA THR A 257 -70.47 8.19 -16.84
C THR A 257 -70.73 9.40 -17.75
N PRO A 258 -70.37 9.36 -19.06
CA PRO A 258 -70.58 10.51 -19.92
C PRO A 258 -72.08 10.75 -20.19
N THR A 259 -72.49 11.96 -19.92
CA THR A 259 -73.81 12.46 -20.38
C THR A 259 -73.72 12.73 -21.88
N VAL A 260 -74.54 12.05 -22.69
CA VAL A 260 -74.64 12.24 -24.11
C VAL A 260 -75.14 13.64 -24.47
N THR A 261 -74.27 14.46 -25.04
CA THR A 261 -74.59 15.72 -25.69
C THR A 261 -74.41 15.57 -27.19
N SER A 262 -75.44 16.00 -27.94
CA SER A 262 -75.56 15.82 -29.40
C SER A 262 -74.44 16.48 -30.20
N THR A 263 -74.04 15.74 -31.23
CA THR A 263 -73.03 15.93 -32.25
C THR A 263 -73.17 17.19 -33.10
N SER A 264 -72.07 17.90 -33.31
CA SER A 264 -71.87 18.73 -34.50
C SER A 264 -70.77 18.12 -35.37
N THR A 265 -71.02 18.07 -36.67
CA THR A 265 -70.19 17.46 -37.73
C THR A 265 -68.85 18.12 -37.89
N PRO A 266 -67.73 17.37 -38.00
CA PRO A 266 -66.41 17.96 -38.15
C PRO A 266 -66.09 18.40 -39.59
N THR A 267 -65.49 19.58 -39.72
CA THR A 267 -64.85 20.12 -40.92
C THR A 267 -63.51 19.41 -41.21
N PRO A 268 -63.16 19.09 -42.46
CA PRO A 268 -61.94 18.37 -42.77
C PRO A 268 -60.65 19.17 -42.49
N THR A 269 -59.70 18.56 -41.85
CA THR A 269 -58.36 19.09 -41.55
C THR A 269 -57.42 18.94 -42.74
N PRO A 270 -56.57 19.95 -43.05
CA PRO A 270 -55.61 19.89 -44.17
C PRO A 270 -54.44 18.91 -43.87
N THR A 271 -53.99 18.22 -44.92
CA THR A 271 -52.89 17.27 -44.96
C THR A 271 -51.54 17.90 -44.61
N PRO A 272 -50.67 17.29 -43.77
CA PRO A 272 -49.35 17.82 -43.50
C PRO A 272 -48.38 17.63 -44.66
N THR A 273 -47.63 18.70 -44.99
CA THR A 273 -46.53 18.72 -45.96
C THR A 273 -45.29 18.07 -45.33
N VAL A 274 -44.70 17.08 -45.98
CA VAL A 274 -43.41 16.45 -45.55
C VAL A 274 -42.24 17.40 -45.83
N THR A 275 -41.52 17.75 -44.78
CA THR A 275 -40.25 18.49 -44.85
C THR A 275 -39.08 17.49 -44.89
N SER A 276 -38.24 17.61 -45.93
CA SER A 276 -37.04 16.78 -46.13
C SER A 276 -35.94 17.04 -45.10
N THR A 277 -35.41 15.98 -44.56
CA THR A 277 -34.26 15.96 -43.62
C THR A 277 -32.95 16.25 -44.38
N PRO A 278 -32.06 17.11 -43.86
CA PRO A 278 -30.75 17.33 -44.48
C PRO A 278 -29.80 16.15 -44.27
N THR A 279 -29.04 15.83 -45.32
CA THR A 279 -27.98 14.83 -45.38
C THR A 279 -26.78 15.24 -44.51
N PRO A 280 -26.16 14.35 -43.74
CA PRO A 280 -24.98 14.67 -42.98
C PRO A 280 -23.73 14.85 -43.86
N THR A 281 -22.96 15.88 -43.55
CA THR A 281 -21.67 16.21 -44.16
C THR A 281 -20.57 15.24 -43.70
N PRO A 282 -19.68 14.74 -44.58
CA PRO A 282 -18.62 13.83 -44.21
C PRO A 282 -17.51 14.54 -43.39
N THR A 283 -17.04 13.88 -42.34
CA THR A 283 -15.94 14.25 -41.49
C THR A 283 -14.59 14.11 -42.22
N PRO A 284 -13.65 15.06 -42.12
CA PRO A 284 -12.34 14.94 -42.76
C PRO A 284 -11.43 13.94 -42.05
N THR A 285 -10.72 13.14 -42.83
CA THR A 285 -9.68 12.18 -42.42
C THR A 285 -8.43 12.93 -41.92
N PRO A 286 -7.80 12.50 -40.82
CA PRO A 286 -6.54 13.10 -40.38
C PRO A 286 -5.38 12.72 -41.31
N THR A 287 -4.57 13.69 -41.69
CA THR A 287 -3.34 13.55 -42.48
C THR A 287 -2.21 13.10 -41.57
N GLU A 288 -1.56 11.96 -41.90
CA GLU A 288 -0.33 11.50 -41.30
C GLU A 288 0.83 12.46 -41.60
N THR A 289 1.44 13.00 -40.55
CA THR A 289 2.68 13.81 -40.65
C THR A 289 3.88 12.93 -40.36
N THR A 290 4.62 12.56 -41.38
CA THR A 290 5.95 11.95 -41.30
C THR A 290 6.97 13.04 -40.95
N ILE A 291 7.75 12.87 -39.93
CA ILE A 291 8.88 13.73 -39.53
C ILE A 291 10.19 12.97 -39.84
N PRO A 292 11.20 13.61 -40.41
CA PRO A 292 12.46 13.04 -40.83
C PRO A 292 13.38 12.61 -39.69
#